data_4a248fba0020f2fc4240c9cac7d46b79
#
_entry.id   4a248fba0020f2fc4240c9cac7d46b79
#
_cell.length_a   1.000
_cell.length_b   1.000
_cell.length_c   1.000
_cell.angle_alpha   90.00
_cell.angle_beta   90.00
_cell.angle_gamma   90.00
#
_symmetry.space_group_name_H-M   'P 1'
#
loop_
_entity.id
_entity.type
_entity.pdbx_description
1 polymer ?
#
loop_
_entity_poly.entity_id
_entity_poly.type
_entity_poly.pdbx_seq_one_letter_code
_entity_poly.pdbx_strand_id
1 'polypeptide(L)'
;MKSILFLVSLMFSCLFSSAQFVARMEAKEPIPGICNLKNIVVMFPGFKGQEAAVAPISEKEIEKRLNAEVKFLAENPTYSDKGMMGLVVNCKGKVVQCKMDNKTKSEELDKQIEAVFNSLGDWKAGKLNGKPVDTSNLFSFTIENGKLTLK
;
A
#
# COMPACT_ATOMS: atom_id res chain seq x y z
N MET A 1 -36.16 -29.00 31.98
CA MET A 1 -34.69 -28.94 32.01
C MET A 1 -34.05 -29.07 30.62
N LYS A 2 -34.51 -29.91 29.71
CA LYS A 2 -33.95 -30.05 28.33
C LYS A 2 -34.04 -28.77 27.47
N SER A 3 -35.15 -28.01 27.60
CA SER A 3 -35.33 -26.76 26.80
C SER A 3 -34.42 -25.61 27.23
N ILE A 4 -34.03 -25.53 28.50
CA ILE A 4 -33.15 -24.49 29.02
C ILE A 4 -31.70 -24.72 28.54
N LEU A 5 -31.26 -25.97 28.46
CA LEU A 5 -29.93 -26.33 27.94
C LEU A 5 -29.77 -25.94 26.45
N PHE A 6 -30.84 -26.06 25.67
CA PHE A 6 -30.83 -25.71 24.24
C PHE A 6 -30.71 -24.19 24.04
N LEU A 7 -31.41 -23.40 24.88
CA LEU A 7 -31.31 -21.91 24.83
C LEU A 7 -29.93 -21.39 25.24
N VAL A 8 -29.32 -22.02 26.27
CA VAL A 8 -27.95 -21.63 26.70
C VAL A 8 -26.92 -21.99 25.65
N SER A 9 -27.05 -23.12 24.94
CA SER A 9 -26.16 -23.49 23.82
C SER A 9 -26.26 -22.54 22.63
N LEU A 10 -27.47 -22.02 22.33
CA LEU A 10 -27.68 -21.06 21.24
C LEU A 10 -27.11 -19.67 21.56
N MET A 11 -27.18 -19.23 22.83
CA MET A 11 -26.56 -17.96 23.26
C MET A 11 -25.03 -18.00 23.25
N PHE A 12 -24.41 -19.16 23.48
CA PHE A 12 -22.97 -19.29 23.51
C PHE A 12 -22.34 -19.27 22.09
N SER A 13 -23.11 -19.64 21.06
CA SER A 13 -22.65 -19.63 19.66
C SER A 13 -22.55 -18.22 19.06
N CYS A 14 -23.19 -17.21 19.62
CA CYS A 14 -23.14 -15.81 19.11
C CYS A 14 -21.91 -15.02 19.56
N LEU A 15 -21.06 -15.52 20.46
CA LEU A 15 -19.96 -14.77 21.06
C LEU A 15 -18.64 -14.83 20.26
N PHE A 16 -18.60 -15.56 19.14
CA PHE A 16 -17.38 -15.72 18.34
C PHE A 16 -17.43 -15.08 16.95
N SER A 17 -18.35 -14.16 16.71
CA SER A 17 -18.36 -13.40 15.46
C SER A 17 -17.28 -12.30 15.50
N SER A 18 -16.05 -12.64 15.15
CA SER A 18 -14.99 -11.66 14.91
C SER A 18 -15.31 -10.93 13.61
N ALA A 19 -15.89 -9.75 13.68
CA ALA A 19 -16.03 -8.89 12.52
C ALA A 19 -14.64 -8.53 12.00
N GLN A 20 -14.27 -9.01 10.80
CA GLN A 20 -13.02 -8.61 10.13
C GLN A 20 -13.30 -7.32 9.36
N PHE A 21 -12.62 -6.25 9.73
CA PHE A 21 -12.63 -5.03 8.94
C PHE A 21 -11.71 -5.21 7.72
N VAL A 22 -12.27 -5.08 6.52
CA VAL A 22 -11.52 -5.12 5.26
C VAL A 22 -11.95 -3.94 4.42
N ALA A 23 -11.05 -2.98 4.21
CA ALA A 23 -11.28 -1.90 3.26
C ALA A 23 -10.94 -2.36 1.84
N ARG A 24 -11.84 -2.06 0.91
CA ARG A 24 -11.68 -2.38 -0.50
C ARG A 24 -11.89 -1.14 -1.34
N MET A 25 -11.09 -1.02 -2.38
CA MET A 25 -11.26 -0.01 -3.41
C MET A 25 -11.67 -0.68 -4.73
N GLU A 26 -12.52 -0.01 -5.47
CA GLU A 26 -12.80 -0.34 -6.85
C GLU A 26 -12.00 0.63 -7.74
N ALA A 27 -11.31 0.10 -8.74
CA ALA A 27 -10.62 0.93 -9.71
C ALA A 27 -11.66 1.66 -10.56
N LYS A 28 -11.61 2.99 -10.62
CA LYS A 28 -12.48 3.82 -11.46
C LYS A 28 -12.25 3.56 -12.96
N GLU A 29 -11.02 3.20 -13.30
CA GLU A 29 -10.60 2.87 -14.66
C GLU A 29 -9.91 1.49 -14.65
N PRO A 30 -9.97 0.75 -15.78
CA PRO A 30 -9.26 -0.53 -15.89
C PRO A 30 -7.76 -0.36 -15.64
N ILE A 31 -7.21 -1.11 -14.69
CA ILE A 31 -5.76 -1.18 -14.44
C ILE A 31 -5.25 -2.44 -15.13
N PRO A 32 -4.42 -2.32 -16.20
CA PRO A 32 -3.85 -3.49 -16.87
C PRO A 32 -3.04 -4.36 -15.90
N GLY A 33 -3.25 -5.68 -15.94
CA GLY A 33 -2.50 -6.62 -15.11
C GLY A 33 -3.01 -6.84 -13.69
N ILE A 34 -4.07 -6.15 -13.28
CA ILE A 34 -4.76 -6.42 -12.01
C ILE A 34 -5.46 -7.78 -12.05
N CYS A 35 -5.50 -8.50 -10.93
CA CYS A 35 -6.15 -9.80 -10.85
C CYS A 35 -7.66 -9.69 -10.65
N ASN A 36 -8.12 -8.66 -9.92
CA ASN A 36 -9.54 -8.43 -9.65
C ASN A 36 -9.86 -6.94 -9.59
N LEU A 37 -10.49 -6.41 -10.64
CA LEU A 37 -10.83 -4.98 -10.79
C LEU A 37 -11.71 -4.41 -9.65
N LYS A 38 -12.52 -5.26 -9.01
CA LYS A 38 -13.49 -4.83 -7.99
C LYS A 38 -12.98 -5.00 -6.55
N ASN A 39 -11.77 -5.52 -6.36
CA ASN A 39 -11.28 -5.90 -5.04
C ASN A 39 -9.80 -5.57 -4.84
N ILE A 40 -9.45 -4.29 -4.91
CA ILE A 40 -8.14 -3.84 -4.45
C ILE A 40 -8.25 -3.64 -2.93
N VAL A 41 -7.48 -4.39 -2.17
CA VAL A 41 -7.53 -4.36 -0.71
C VAL A 41 -6.56 -3.31 -0.17
N VAL A 42 -7.07 -2.44 0.68
CA VAL A 42 -6.23 -1.55 1.50
C VAL A 42 -5.93 -2.29 2.80
N MET A 43 -4.65 -2.57 3.04
CA MET A 43 -4.21 -3.29 4.24
C MET A 43 -3.93 -2.34 5.39
N PHE A 44 -4.39 -2.72 6.58
CA PHE A 44 -4.14 -1.96 7.81
C PHE A 44 -3.23 -2.79 8.72
N PRO A 45 -2.11 -2.24 9.18
CA PRO A 45 -1.23 -2.92 10.12
C PRO A 45 -1.99 -3.34 11.39
N GLY A 46 -1.74 -4.57 11.86
CA GLY A 46 -2.34 -5.09 13.09
C GLY A 46 -3.70 -5.79 12.95
N PHE A 47 -4.35 -5.74 11.78
CA PHE A 47 -5.59 -6.49 11.57
C PHE A 47 -5.29 -7.97 11.23
N LYS A 48 -5.95 -8.88 11.95
CA LYS A 48 -5.77 -10.32 11.77
C LYS A 48 -6.10 -10.74 10.33
N GLY A 49 -5.22 -11.54 9.75
CA GLY A 49 -5.40 -12.09 8.40
C GLY A 49 -5.03 -11.12 7.27
N GLN A 50 -4.51 -9.93 7.57
CA GLN A 50 -4.03 -8.98 6.58
C GLN A 50 -2.50 -8.94 6.57
N GLU A 51 -1.91 -9.21 5.41
CA GLU A 51 -0.48 -9.07 5.14
C GLU A 51 -0.31 -8.08 3.99
N ALA A 52 0.30 -6.94 4.24
CA ALA A 52 0.58 -5.95 3.19
C ALA A 52 1.54 -6.51 2.14
N ALA A 53 1.51 -5.96 0.93
CA ALA A 53 2.57 -6.24 -0.03
C ALA A 53 3.91 -5.70 0.50
N VAL A 54 4.99 -6.43 0.22
CA VAL A 54 6.32 -6.09 0.73
C VAL A 54 7.22 -5.76 -0.46
N ALA A 55 7.87 -4.60 -0.39
CA ALA A 55 8.86 -4.18 -1.37
C ALA A 55 10.07 -5.14 -1.40
N PRO A 56 10.77 -5.26 -2.53
CA PRO A 56 11.96 -6.12 -2.64
C PRO A 56 13.14 -5.63 -1.81
N ILE A 57 13.13 -4.37 -1.40
CA ILE A 57 14.13 -3.74 -0.53
C ILE A 57 13.45 -3.00 0.62
N SER A 58 14.20 -2.69 1.67
CA SER A 58 13.66 -1.97 2.84
C SER A 58 13.28 -0.52 2.51
N GLU A 59 12.33 0.05 3.27
CA GLU A 59 11.96 1.47 3.13
C GLU A 59 13.16 2.41 3.26
N LYS A 60 14.10 2.09 4.13
CA LYS A 60 15.35 2.84 4.28
C LYS A 60 16.21 2.81 3.02
N GLU A 61 16.24 1.68 2.31
CA GLU A 61 16.96 1.58 1.04
C GLU A 61 16.20 2.28 -0.09
N ILE A 62 14.85 2.24 -0.08
CA ILE A 62 14.04 3.05 -1.01
C ILE A 62 14.33 4.54 -0.80
N GLU A 63 14.34 5.02 0.44
CA GLU A 63 14.66 6.41 0.79
C GLU A 63 16.06 6.81 0.29
N LYS A 64 17.05 5.94 0.51
CA LYS A 64 18.41 6.16 0.02
C LYS A 64 18.46 6.27 -1.50
N ARG A 65 17.76 5.39 -2.22
CA ARG A 65 17.66 5.44 -3.68
C ARG A 65 16.97 6.72 -4.16
N LEU A 66 15.86 7.11 -3.53
CA LEU A 66 15.16 8.35 -3.86
C LEU A 66 16.10 9.56 -3.74
N ASN A 67 16.85 9.65 -2.65
CA ASN A 67 17.80 10.75 -2.45
C ASN A 67 19.02 10.71 -3.41
N ALA A 68 19.39 9.54 -3.93
CA ALA A 68 20.52 9.38 -4.83
C ALA A 68 20.13 9.53 -6.32
N GLU A 69 18.94 9.06 -6.70
CA GLU A 69 18.54 8.93 -8.11
C GLU A 69 17.63 10.08 -8.59
N VAL A 70 16.93 10.78 -7.67
CA VAL A 70 16.07 11.93 -7.99
C VAL A 70 16.93 13.18 -8.17
N LYS A 71 17.28 13.49 -9.40
CA LYS A 71 18.16 14.62 -9.76
C LYS A 71 17.61 15.96 -9.29
N PHE A 72 16.29 16.14 -9.37
CA PHE A 72 15.62 17.36 -8.91
C PHE A 72 16.02 17.75 -7.49
N LEU A 73 16.17 16.79 -6.58
CA LEU A 73 16.55 17.07 -5.18
C LEU A 73 17.95 17.63 -5.06
N ALA A 74 18.90 17.09 -5.84
CA ALA A 74 20.29 17.57 -5.87
C ALA A 74 20.39 18.97 -6.50
N GLU A 75 19.59 19.26 -7.51
CA GLU A 75 19.55 20.54 -8.22
C GLU A 75 18.81 21.63 -7.42
N ASN A 76 17.96 21.24 -6.44
CA ASN A 76 17.15 22.15 -5.64
C ASN A 76 17.38 21.95 -4.13
N PRO A 77 18.57 22.26 -3.59
CA PRO A 77 18.96 21.92 -2.22
C PRO A 77 18.18 22.67 -1.12
N THR A 78 17.39 23.67 -1.48
CA THR A 78 16.52 24.41 -0.54
C THR A 78 15.03 24.04 -0.68
N TYR A 79 14.69 23.15 -1.62
CA TYR A 79 13.30 22.75 -1.87
C TYR A 79 12.71 21.99 -0.68
N SER A 80 11.49 22.38 -0.31
CA SER A 80 10.74 21.74 0.78
C SER A 80 9.29 21.55 0.38
N ASP A 81 8.78 20.32 0.56
CA ASP A 81 7.44 19.92 0.19
C ASP A 81 7.05 18.59 0.89
N LYS A 82 5.87 18.08 0.56
CA LYS A 82 5.39 16.77 0.99
C LYS A 82 4.57 16.14 -0.13
N GLY A 83 4.54 14.83 -0.17
CA GLY A 83 3.75 14.10 -1.14
C GLY A 83 3.40 12.70 -0.66
N MET A 84 2.69 11.98 -1.51
CA MET A 84 2.32 10.59 -1.26
C MET A 84 2.35 9.82 -2.57
N MET A 85 3.10 8.73 -2.59
CA MET A 85 3.14 7.76 -3.68
C MET A 85 2.12 6.67 -3.44
N GLY A 86 1.27 6.41 -4.44
CA GLY A 86 0.33 5.30 -4.45
C GLY A 86 0.78 4.20 -5.41
N LEU A 87 0.78 2.96 -4.93
CA LEU A 87 1.11 1.78 -5.71
C LEU A 87 -0.02 0.75 -5.64
N VAL A 88 -0.32 0.12 -6.77
CA VAL A 88 -1.13 -1.09 -6.79
C VAL A 88 -0.22 -2.26 -7.12
N VAL A 89 -0.09 -3.19 -6.17
CA VAL A 89 0.64 -4.45 -6.34
C VAL A 89 -0.39 -5.55 -6.54
N ASN A 90 -0.31 -6.27 -7.66
CA ASN A 90 -1.26 -7.32 -7.97
C ASN A 90 -1.01 -8.62 -7.16
N CYS A 91 -1.95 -9.56 -7.25
CA CYS A 91 -1.89 -10.86 -6.58
C CYS A 91 -0.66 -11.71 -6.94
N LYS A 92 0.13 -11.30 -7.96
CA LYS A 92 1.38 -11.96 -8.40
C LYS A 92 2.63 -11.19 -7.94
N GLY A 93 2.47 -10.10 -7.19
CA GLY A 93 3.58 -9.26 -6.73
C GLY A 93 4.11 -8.27 -7.76
N LYS A 94 3.40 -8.03 -8.86
CA LYS A 94 3.79 -7.02 -9.85
C LYS A 94 3.18 -5.68 -9.51
N VAL A 95 3.95 -4.60 -9.59
CA VAL A 95 3.44 -3.24 -9.57
C VAL A 95 2.73 -2.99 -10.90
N VAL A 96 1.41 -2.80 -10.84
CA VAL A 96 0.56 -2.56 -12.03
C VAL A 96 0.09 -1.12 -12.14
N GLN A 97 0.24 -0.35 -11.08
CA GLN A 97 0.05 1.08 -11.06
C GLN A 97 1.02 1.71 -10.06
N CYS A 98 1.65 2.80 -10.48
CA CYS A 98 2.54 3.61 -9.66
C CYS A 98 2.31 5.07 -10.05
N LYS A 99 1.68 5.84 -9.16
CA LYS A 99 1.32 7.24 -9.42
C LYS A 99 1.36 8.03 -8.11
N MET A 100 1.64 9.31 -8.22
CA MET A 100 1.47 10.21 -7.09
C MET A 100 -0.01 10.28 -6.71
N ASP A 101 -0.33 9.91 -5.46
CA ASP A 101 -1.66 10.05 -4.86
C ASP A 101 -1.86 11.48 -4.36
N ASN A 102 -0.82 12.05 -3.73
CA ASN A 102 -0.74 13.47 -3.41
C ASN A 102 0.51 14.06 -4.09
N LYS A 103 0.29 14.90 -5.10
CA LYS A 103 1.35 15.51 -5.92
C LYS A 103 2.12 16.55 -5.11
N THR A 104 3.41 16.67 -5.44
CA THR A 104 4.22 17.83 -5.04
C THR A 104 3.91 19.04 -5.92
N LYS A 105 4.57 20.17 -5.64
CA LYS A 105 4.48 21.38 -6.49
C LYS A 105 5.27 21.26 -7.79
N SER A 106 6.05 20.18 -7.99
CA SER A 106 6.88 19.94 -9.16
C SER A 106 6.51 18.64 -9.86
N GLU A 107 5.93 18.76 -11.06
CA GLU A 107 5.62 17.59 -11.89
C GLU A 107 6.86 16.80 -12.31
N GLU A 108 8.01 17.49 -12.47
CA GLU A 108 9.28 16.84 -12.76
C GLU A 108 9.74 15.96 -11.61
N LEU A 109 9.67 16.48 -10.38
CA LEU A 109 9.98 15.73 -9.18
C LEU A 109 9.07 14.49 -9.04
N ASP A 110 7.76 14.67 -9.25
CA ASP A 110 6.78 13.59 -9.19
C ASP A 110 7.15 12.45 -10.15
N LYS A 111 7.47 12.78 -11.41
CA LYS A 111 7.90 11.80 -12.44
C LYS A 111 9.20 11.07 -12.06
N GLN A 112 10.16 11.78 -11.48
CA GLN A 112 11.41 11.16 -11.05
C GLN A 112 11.19 10.20 -9.86
N ILE A 113 10.34 10.56 -8.88
CA ILE A 113 9.96 9.69 -7.77
C ILE A 113 9.23 8.44 -8.30
N GLU A 114 8.24 8.61 -9.19
CA GLU A 114 7.53 7.50 -9.83
C GLU A 114 8.48 6.54 -10.56
N ALA A 115 9.49 7.07 -11.26
CA ALA A 115 10.49 6.27 -11.96
C ALA A 115 11.30 5.39 -11.00
N VAL A 116 11.72 5.91 -9.84
CA VAL A 116 12.44 5.13 -8.82
C VAL A 116 11.57 4.00 -8.31
N PHE A 117 10.31 4.25 -7.92
CA PHE A 117 9.40 3.21 -7.44
C PHE A 117 9.11 2.14 -8.50
N ASN A 118 8.92 2.53 -9.77
CA ASN A 118 8.74 1.60 -10.89
C ASN A 118 9.96 0.71 -11.15
N SER A 119 11.15 1.16 -10.79
CA SER A 119 12.40 0.41 -10.98
C SER A 119 12.74 -0.56 -9.85
N LEU A 120 11.92 -0.64 -8.78
CA LEU A 120 12.22 -1.48 -7.62
C LEU A 120 12.14 -2.99 -7.92
N GLY A 121 11.46 -3.39 -8.99
CA GLY A 121 11.29 -4.80 -9.36
C GLY A 121 10.06 -5.46 -8.73
N ASP A 122 10.13 -6.79 -8.56
CA ASP A 122 8.99 -7.57 -8.10
C ASP A 122 8.82 -7.51 -6.58
N TRP A 123 7.59 -7.32 -6.16
CA TRP A 123 7.19 -7.28 -4.77
C TRP A 123 6.68 -8.64 -4.30
N LYS A 124 6.67 -8.86 -3.00
CA LYS A 124 5.88 -9.95 -2.42
C LYS A 124 4.41 -9.50 -2.38
N ALA A 125 3.51 -10.27 -3.00
CA ALA A 125 2.08 -9.96 -3.00
C ALA A 125 1.50 -9.90 -1.59
N GLY A 126 0.60 -8.95 -1.35
CA GLY A 126 -0.18 -8.91 -0.13
C GLY A 126 -1.16 -10.06 -0.04
N LYS A 127 -1.57 -10.43 1.19
CA LYS A 127 -2.49 -11.53 1.41
C LYS A 127 -3.63 -11.15 2.33
N LEU A 128 -4.81 -11.65 2.00
CA LEU A 128 -5.98 -11.59 2.86
C LEU A 128 -6.39 -13.03 3.24
N ASN A 129 -6.33 -13.34 4.53
CA ASN A 129 -6.57 -14.70 5.06
C ASN A 129 -5.73 -15.77 4.34
N GLY A 130 -4.43 -15.48 4.14
CA GLY A 130 -3.46 -16.37 3.49
C GLY A 130 -3.55 -16.43 1.97
N LYS A 131 -4.55 -15.81 1.33
CA LYS A 131 -4.72 -15.80 -0.13
C LYS A 131 -4.11 -14.53 -0.72
N PRO A 132 -3.25 -14.62 -1.77
CA PRO A 132 -2.73 -13.45 -2.46
C PRO A 132 -3.87 -12.62 -3.08
N VAL A 133 -3.79 -11.29 -2.91
CA VAL A 133 -4.79 -10.34 -3.42
C VAL A 133 -4.10 -9.12 -4.01
N ASP A 134 -4.83 -8.36 -4.81
CA ASP A 134 -4.40 -7.04 -5.25
C ASP A 134 -4.44 -6.08 -4.07
N THR A 135 -3.36 -5.31 -3.86
CA THR A 135 -3.24 -4.38 -2.72
C THR A 135 -2.89 -2.98 -3.15
N SER A 136 -3.48 -2.01 -2.47
CA SER A 136 -3.04 -0.61 -2.54
C SER A 136 -2.06 -0.33 -1.41
N ASN A 137 -0.92 0.26 -1.76
CA ASN A 137 0.16 0.61 -0.83
C ASN A 137 0.46 2.09 -0.98
N LEU A 138 0.62 2.80 0.13
CA LEU A 138 0.88 4.23 0.17
C LEU A 138 2.20 4.51 0.87
N PHE A 139 3.00 5.39 0.29
CA PHE A 139 4.27 5.87 0.85
C PHE A 139 4.21 7.39 0.97
N SER A 140 4.00 7.86 2.18
CA SER A 140 4.06 9.29 2.48
C SER A 140 5.52 9.72 2.61
N PHE A 141 5.84 10.93 2.17
CA PHE A 141 7.17 11.50 2.32
C PHE A 141 7.12 13.00 2.61
N THR A 142 8.18 13.48 3.22
CA THR A 142 8.48 14.90 3.35
C THR A 142 9.82 15.19 2.70
N ILE A 143 9.95 16.40 2.16
CA ILE A 143 11.20 16.92 1.63
C ILE A 143 11.55 18.17 2.43
N GLU A 144 12.73 18.19 3.01
CA GLU A 144 13.25 19.32 3.76
C GLU A 144 14.66 19.63 3.25
N ASN A 145 14.86 20.85 2.74
CA ASN A 145 16.15 21.29 2.19
C ASN A 145 16.73 20.30 1.17
N GLY A 146 15.93 19.91 0.18
CA GLY A 146 16.32 18.98 -0.89
C GLY A 146 16.53 17.55 -0.46
N LYS A 147 16.22 17.18 0.79
CA LYS A 147 16.33 15.81 1.29
C LYS A 147 14.97 15.19 1.55
N LEU A 148 14.69 14.04 0.93
CA LEU A 148 13.46 13.28 1.10
C LEU A 148 13.58 12.28 2.25
N THR A 149 12.52 12.18 3.06
CA THR A 149 12.36 11.20 4.13
C THR A 149 11.00 10.52 4.00
N LEU A 150 10.97 9.19 3.98
CA LEU A 150 9.75 8.37 4.04
C LEU A 150 9.16 8.36 5.46
N LYS A 151 7.83 8.20 5.56
CA LYS A 151 7.08 8.19 6.83
C LYS A 151 6.20 6.95 6.94
#